data_704d9a42167d9fd323760b04ee68e2ef
#
_entry.id   704d9a42167d9fd323760b04ee68e2ef
#
_cell.length_a   1.000
_cell.length_b   1.000
_cell.length_c   1.000
_cell.angle_alpha   90.00
_cell.angle_beta   90.00
_cell.angle_gamma   90.00
#
_symmetry.space_group_name_H-M   'P 1'
#
loop_
_entity.id
_entity.type
_entity.pdbx_description
1 polymer ?
#
loop_
_entity_poly.entity_id
_entity_poly.type
_entity_poly.pdbx_seq_one_letter_code
_entity_poly.pdbx_strand_id
1 'polypeptide(L)'
;TEELQPSFTEGAAVFHPRYLQVGEDQVPLLLVRSKIGLVNAASAVTEAISYSSNCLGVISAGTAGGLARGINVGDVLIGENYTYTDADATAFGYARGQVPGMPESYDGQADEWQDALEHALAALEPVREQAESPWEVRRGQMLAGNSFVTAHNVKDTREAFEGAISTDMETTAIAQVCHNYEIPFIGVRCVSDLCGPEADQDFHLSVDVVAPRSARYALQLAAELWTEAQLEALDLAL
;
A
#
# COMPACT_ATOMS: atom_id res chain seq x y z
N THR A 1 12.44 -11.75 -8.28
CA THR A 1 12.31 -10.94 -9.53
C THR A 1 13.67 -10.85 -10.22
N GLU A 2 13.66 -10.86 -11.56
CA GLU A 2 14.83 -10.74 -12.41
C GLU A 2 14.85 -9.37 -13.09
N GLU A 3 16.03 -8.90 -13.53
CA GLU A 3 16.16 -7.62 -14.20
C GLU A 3 15.59 -7.70 -15.62
N LEU A 4 14.64 -6.82 -15.97
CA LEU A 4 14.09 -6.67 -17.31
C LEU A 4 14.90 -5.65 -18.12
N GLN A 5 15.20 -4.50 -17.50
CA GLN A 5 16.00 -3.42 -18.04
C GLN A 5 16.82 -2.77 -16.90
N PRO A 6 17.90 -2.06 -17.22
CA PRO A 6 18.63 -1.31 -16.20
C PRO A 6 17.74 -0.35 -15.42
N SER A 7 17.98 -0.25 -14.13
CA SER A 7 17.30 0.71 -13.27
C SER A 7 17.65 2.15 -13.70
N PHE A 8 16.68 3.04 -13.57
CA PHE A 8 16.85 4.45 -13.92
C PHE A 8 16.26 5.35 -12.84
N THR A 9 16.59 6.62 -12.87
CA THR A 9 16.09 7.63 -11.93
C THR A 9 15.34 8.70 -12.70
N GLU A 10 14.14 9.04 -12.23
CA GLU A 10 13.36 10.16 -12.72
C GLU A 10 12.87 10.97 -11.52
N GLY A 11 13.13 12.28 -11.52
CA GLY A 11 12.89 13.11 -10.35
C GLY A 11 13.64 12.60 -9.10
N ALA A 12 12.90 12.34 -8.04
CA ALA A 12 13.42 11.80 -6.78
C ALA A 12 13.31 10.25 -6.69
N ALA A 13 12.59 9.63 -7.60
CA ALA A 13 12.29 8.21 -7.58
C ALA A 13 13.31 7.37 -8.36
N VAL A 14 13.44 6.10 -7.96
CA VAL A 14 14.23 5.11 -8.70
C VAL A 14 13.31 4.01 -9.18
N PHE A 15 13.40 3.71 -10.46
CA PHE A 15 12.58 2.74 -11.18
C PHE A 15 13.41 1.52 -11.52
N HIS A 16 12.87 0.35 -11.21
CA HIS A 16 13.52 -0.93 -11.44
C HIS A 16 12.59 -1.83 -12.27
N PRO A 17 12.68 -1.80 -13.62
CA PRO A 17 11.96 -2.75 -14.46
C PRO A 17 12.43 -4.17 -14.16
N ARG A 18 11.49 -5.06 -13.85
CA ARG A 18 11.78 -6.44 -13.43
C ARG A 18 10.82 -7.41 -14.11
N TYR A 19 11.19 -8.68 -14.10
CA TYR A 19 10.28 -9.79 -14.31
C TYR A 19 9.94 -10.45 -12.97
N LEU A 20 8.67 -10.73 -12.77
CA LEU A 20 8.19 -11.62 -11.73
C LEU A 20 7.92 -12.98 -12.39
N GLN A 21 8.55 -14.05 -11.88
CA GLN A 21 8.28 -15.40 -12.35
C GLN A 21 6.98 -15.90 -11.72
N VAL A 22 5.99 -16.26 -12.53
CA VAL A 22 4.70 -16.82 -12.12
C VAL A 22 4.48 -18.11 -12.94
N GLY A 23 4.70 -19.26 -12.32
CA GLY A 23 4.73 -20.52 -13.06
C GLY A 23 5.79 -20.52 -14.17
N GLU A 24 5.36 -20.69 -15.42
CA GLU A 24 6.23 -20.60 -16.61
C GLU A 24 6.30 -19.20 -17.20
N ASP A 25 5.48 -18.25 -16.73
CA ASP A 25 5.38 -16.89 -17.26
C ASP A 25 6.39 -15.95 -16.62
N GLN A 26 6.87 -14.99 -17.42
CA GLN A 26 7.64 -13.84 -16.98
C GLN A 26 6.78 -12.57 -17.06
N VAL A 27 6.28 -12.14 -15.91
CA VAL A 27 5.36 -10.99 -15.79
C VAL A 27 6.16 -9.69 -15.66
N PRO A 28 5.99 -8.71 -16.56
CA PRO A 28 6.62 -7.42 -16.41
C PRO A 28 6.13 -6.70 -15.14
N LEU A 29 7.06 -6.26 -14.32
CA LEU A 29 6.79 -5.54 -13.07
C LEU A 29 7.71 -4.32 -12.97
N LEU A 30 7.15 -3.16 -12.66
CA LEU A 30 7.93 -1.96 -12.38
C LEU A 30 7.99 -1.74 -10.86
N LEU A 31 9.13 -2.02 -10.25
CA LEU A 31 9.38 -1.70 -8.85
C LEU A 31 9.84 -0.25 -8.73
N VAL A 32 9.17 0.54 -7.89
CA VAL A 32 9.44 1.97 -7.74
C VAL A 32 9.79 2.29 -6.29
N ARG A 33 10.91 2.95 -6.09
CA ARG A 33 11.28 3.56 -4.81
C ARG A 33 11.02 5.04 -4.85
N SER A 34 9.87 5.47 -4.30
CA SER A 34 9.35 6.84 -4.41
C SER A 34 10.05 7.89 -3.55
N LYS A 35 10.76 7.50 -2.49
CA LYS A 35 11.09 8.34 -1.33
C LYS A 35 9.87 8.59 -0.43
N ILE A 36 10.13 9.21 0.73
CA ILE A 36 9.12 9.49 1.76
C ILE A 36 8.34 10.75 1.43
N GLY A 37 7.05 10.73 1.71
CA GLY A 37 6.16 11.89 1.67
C GLY A 37 5.20 11.92 0.49
N LEU A 38 4.06 12.57 0.68
CA LEU A 38 2.93 12.57 -0.26
C LEU A 38 3.32 13.03 -1.67
N VAL A 39 4.11 14.10 -1.79
CA VAL A 39 4.52 14.67 -3.09
C VAL A 39 5.46 13.71 -3.84
N ASN A 40 6.42 13.11 -3.14
CA ASN A 40 7.32 12.14 -3.74
C ASN A 40 6.57 10.91 -4.22
N ALA A 41 5.64 10.41 -3.43
CA ALA A 41 4.81 9.27 -3.77
C ALA A 41 3.91 9.55 -4.98
N ALA A 42 3.21 10.69 -4.99
CA ALA A 42 2.36 11.11 -6.11
C ALA A 42 3.15 11.28 -7.41
N SER A 43 4.32 11.95 -7.35
CA SER A 43 5.19 12.13 -8.51
C SER A 43 5.66 10.78 -9.06
N ALA A 44 6.13 9.89 -8.19
CA ALA A 44 6.65 8.60 -8.58
C ALA A 44 5.59 7.70 -9.24
N VAL A 45 4.37 7.65 -8.68
CA VAL A 45 3.30 6.83 -9.27
C VAL A 45 2.79 7.42 -10.59
N THR A 46 2.71 8.73 -10.72
CA THR A 46 2.33 9.38 -11.97
C THR A 46 3.32 9.02 -13.09
N GLU A 47 4.61 9.07 -12.79
CA GLU A 47 5.67 8.69 -13.74
C GLU A 47 5.61 7.20 -14.08
N ALA A 48 5.38 6.33 -13.07
CA ALA A 48 5.24 4.89 -13.28
C ALA A 48 4.08 4.55 -14.21
N ILE A 49 2.92 5.19 -14.03
CA ILE A 49 1.75 5.02 -14.89
C ILE A 49 2.07 5.49 -16.32
N SER A 50 2.73 6.63 -16.45
CA SER A 50 3.12 7.19 -17.77
C SER A 50 4.14 6.32 -18.49
N TYR A 51 5.02 5.66 -17.77
CA TYR A 51 6.01 4.74 -18.32
C TYR A 51 5.38 3.44 -18.85
N SER A 52 4.29 3.00 -18.25
CA SER A 52 3.59 1.77 -18.64
C SER A 52 2.55 2.04 -19.72
N SER A 53 2.63 1.36 -20.86
CA SER A 53 1.59 1.42 -21.89
C SER A 53 0.28 0.71 -21.48
N ASN A 54 0.34 -0.16 -20.49
CA ASN A 54 -0.81 -0.92 -19.98
C ASN A 54 -0.57 -1.24 -18.49
N CYS A 55 -0.88 -0.28 -17.63
CA CYS A 55 -0.81 -0.46 -16.18
C CYS A 55 -2.07 -1.19 -15.70
N LEU A 56 -1.96 -2.44 -15.32
CA LEU A 56 -3.07 -3.23 -14.79
C LEU A 56 -3.47 -2.81 -13.39
N GLY A 57 -2.58 -2.20 -12.63
CA GLY A 57 -2.83 -1.70 -11.30
C GLY A 57 -1.57 -1.33 -10.53
N VAL A 58 -1.76 -0.75 -9.36
CA VAL A 58 -0.69 -0.29 -8.48
C VAL A 58 -0.82 -0.91 -7.11
N ILE A 59 0.26 -1.52 -6.63
CA ILE A 59 0.38 -2.04 -5.27
C ILE A 59 1.40 -1.19 -4.51
N SER A 60 0.95 -0.48 -3.47
CA SER A 60 1.84 0.29 -2.60
C SER A 60 2.28 -0.56 -1.41
N ALA A 61 3.55 -0.95 -1.38
CA ALA A 61 4.13 -1.74 -0.30
C ALA A 61 5.07 -0.90 0.57
N GLY A 62 5.03 -1.10 1.89
CA GLY A 62 5.90 -0.39 2.83
C GLY A 62 5.57 -0.68 4.29
N THR A 63 5.99 0.22 5.16
CA THR A 63 5.71 0.17 6.60
C THR A 63 4.71 1.25 7.00
N ALA A 64 4.06 1.08 8.14
CA ALA A 64 3.11 2.05 8.70
C ALA A 64 3.08 1.99 10.22
N GLY A 65 2.70 3.10 10.86
CA GLY A 65 2.33 3.13 12.26
C GLY A 65 0.93 2.56 12.49
N GLY A 66 0.79 1.67 13.47
CA GLY A 66 -0.48 1.05 13.85
C GLY A 66 -1.35 2.01 14.68
N LEU A 67 -2.60 2.21 14.28
CA LEU A 67 -3.54 3.12 14.96
C LEU A 67 -4.59 2.37 15.79
N ALA A 68 -5.19 1.33 15.25
CA ALA A 68 -6.29 0.63 15.90
C ALA A 68 -5.82 -0.19 17.12
N ARG A 69 -6.75 -0.42 18.06
CA ARG A 69 -6.49 -1.26 19.22
C ARG A 69 -6.25 -2.71 18.80
N GLY A 70 -5.29 -3.36 19.45
CA GLY A 70 -4.96 -4.77 19.23
C GLY A 70 -4.14 -5.03 17.96
N ILE A 71 -3.66 -3.99 17.29
CA ILE A 71 -2.62 -4.09 16.26
C ILE A 71 -1.26 -4.19 16.96
N ASN A 72 -0.38 -5.02 16.43
CA ASN A 72 0.96 -5.23 16.95
C ASN A 72 2.02 -4.92 15.87
N VAL A 73 3.22 -4.58 16.32
CA VAL A 73 4.38 -4.46 15.42
C VAL A 73 4.59 -5.79 14.70
N GLY A 74 4.71 -5.73 13.39
CA GLY A 74 4.84 -6.90 12.53
C GLY A 74 3.52 -7.38 11.90
N ASP A 75 2.35 -6.91 12.33
CA ASP A 75 1.09 -7.21 11.65
C ASP A 75 1.10 -6.68 10.21
N VAL A 76 0.42 -7.39 9.31
CA VAL A 76 0.23 -6.97 7.92
C VAL A 76 -1.14 -6.33 7.76
N LEU A 77 -1.15 -5.17 7.15
CA LEU A 77 -2.35 -4.37 6.95
C LEU A 77 -2.65 -4.25 5.46
N ILE A 78 -3.91 -4.47 5.10
CA ILE A 78 -4.42 -4.34 3.74
C ILE A 78 -5.43 -3.19 3.73
N GLY A 79 -5.21 -2.21 2.85
CA GLY A 79 -6.06 -1.04 2.77
C GLY A 79 -7.34 -1.30 1.99
N GLU A 80 -8.47 -0.96 2.58
CA GLU A 80 -9.79 -0.98 1.92
C GLU A 80 -10.18 0.40 1.39
N ASN A 81 -9.79 1.44 2.11
CA ASN A 81 -9.95 2.83 1.68
C ASN A 81 -8.86 3.72 2.31
N TYR A 82 -8.65 4.90 1.71
CA TYR A 82 -7.51 5.77 2.03
C TYR A 82 -7.97 7.20 2.20
N THR A 83 -7.48 7.86 3.26
CA THR A 83 -7.86 9.25 3.61
C THR A 83 -6.63 10.01 4.12
N TYR A 84 -6.57 11.33 3.86
CA TYR A 84 -5.49 12.18 4.38
C TYR A 84 -5.69 12.51 5.86
N THR A 85 -4.60 12.52 6.62
CA THR A 85 -4.62 12.99 8.03
C THR A 85 -4.64 14.51 8.16
N ASP A 86 -4.02 15.21 7.21
CA ASP A 86 -3.67 16.62 7.27
C ASP A 86 -4.50 17.53 6.34
N ALA A 87 -5.39 16.95 5.51
CA ALA A 87 -6.37 17.73 4.77
C ALA A 87 -7.53 18.14 5.69
N ASP A 88 -7.81 19.43 5.76
CA ASP A 88 -8.90 19.98 6.55
C ASP A 88 -9.60 21.13 5.82
N ALA A 89 -10.77 20.87 5.31
CA ALA A 89 -11.67 21.83 4.71
C ALA A 89 -13.06 21.82 5.39
N THR A 90 -13.12 21.39 6.64
CA THR A 90 -14.36 21.30 7.44
C THR A 90 -15.08 22.64 7.57
N ALA A 91 -14.35 23.75 7.55
CA ALA A 91 -14.93 25.10 7.52
C ALA A 91 -15.83 25.35 6.28
N PHE A 92 -15.69 24.54 5.22
CA PHE A 92 -16.49 24.61 4.01
C PHE A 92 -17.47 23.43 3.90
N GLY A 93 -17.64 22.63 4.95
CA GLY A 93 -18.57 21.49 5.00
C GLY A 93 -18.03 20.18 4.44
N TYR A 94 -16.75 20.08 4.14
CA TYR A 94 -16.09 18.83 3.77
C TYR A 94 -15.79 17.97 5.00
N ALA A 95 -15.66 16.67 4.82
CA ALA A 95 -15.21 15.77 5.87
C ALA A 95 -13.72 16.04 6.24
N ARG A 96 -13.34 15.72 7.46
CA ARG A 96 -11.91 15.74 7.84
C ARG A 96 -11.14 14.73 6.98
N GLY A 97 -10.01 15.12 6.40
CA GLY A 97 -9.22 14.32 5.48
C GLY A 97 -9.63 14.44 4.02
N GLN A 98 -10.77 15.07 3.73
CA GLN A 98 -11.25 15.27 2.36
C GLN A 98 -10.59 16.49 1.71
N VAL A 99 -10.03 16.28 0.52
CA VAL A 99 -9.58 17.36 -0.35
C VAL A 99 -10.79 17.94 -1.08
N PRO A 100 -11.01 19.27 -1.12
CA PRO A 100 -12.15 19.88 -1.82
C PRO A 100 -12.27 19.42 -3.27
N GLY A 101 -13.46 18.99 -3.66
CA GLY A 101 -13.73 18.47 -5.00
C GLY A 101 -13.35 17.01 -5.23
N MET A 102 -12.79 16.36 -4.23
CA MET A 102 -12.45 14.94 -4.26
C MET A 102 -13.39 14.13 -3.36
N PRO A 103 -13.48 12.80 -3.48
CA PRO A 103 -14.23 11.95 -2.57
C PRO A 103 -13.70 12.05 -1.12
N GLU A 104 -14.51 11.65 -0.14
CA GLU A 104 -14.12 11.62 1.28
C GLU A 104 -12.98 10.64 1.57
N SER A 105 -12.97 9.53 0.84
CA SER A 105 -11.92 8.53 0.84
C SER A 105 -11.75 7.95 -0.56
N TYR A 106 -10.59 7.36 -0.84
CA TYR A 106 -10.31 6.66 -2.08
C TYR A 106 -10.47 5.17 -1.84
N ASP A 107 -11.30 4.50 -2.62
CA ASP A 107 -11.46 3.05 -2.52
C ASP A 107 -10.21 2.33 -3.03
N GLY A 108 -9.83 1.30 -2.31
CA GLY A 108 -8.56 0.61 -2.51
C GLY A 108 -8.64 -0.70 -3.27
N GLN A 109 -9.82 -1.20 -3.56
CA GLN A 109 -9.96 -2.50 -4.23
C GLN A 109 -10.98 -2.40 -5.34
N ALA A 110 -10.56 -2.74 -6.56
CA ALA A 110 -11.50 -3.17 -7.56
C ALA A 110 -12.12 -4.49 -7.09
N ASP A 111 -13.41 -4.70 -7.34
CA ASP A 111 -14.10 -5.96 -6.98
C ASP A 111 -13.37 -7.17 -7.57
N GLU A 112 -12.77 -7.00 -8.75
CA GLU A 112 -11.99 -8.02 -9.46
C GLU A 112 -10.73 -8.48 -8.71
N TRP A 113 -10.23 -7.69 -7.74
CA TRP A 113 -9.00 -8.04 -6.98
C TRP A 113 -9.26 -8.82 -5.69
N GLN A 114 -10.53 -9.03 -5.32
CA GLN A 114 -10.87 -9.71 -4.07
C GLN A 114 -10.38 -11.17 -4.07
N ASP A 115 -10.60 -11.89 -5.15
CA ASP A 115 -10.22 -13.29 -5.25
C ASP A 115 -8.69 -13.45 -5.27
N ALA A 116 -7.97 -12.61 -6.05
CA ALA A 116 -6.50 -12.58 -6.03
C ALA A 116 -5.94 -12.29 -4.64
N LEU A 117 -6.56 -11.37 -3.90
CA LEU A 117 -6.14 -11.06 -2.54
C LEU A 117 -6.36 -12.26 -1.60
N GLU A 118 -7.50 -12.94 -1.66
CA GLU A 118 -7.76 -14.13 -0.85
C GLU A 118 -6.76 -15.26 -1.17
N HIS A 119 -6.47 -15.49 -2.45
CA HIS A 119 -5.47 -16.48 -2.87
C HIS A 119 -4.07 -16.12 -2.38
N ALA A 120 -3.67 -14.84 -2.49
CA ALA A 120 -2.37 -14.38 -2.00
C ALA A 120 -2.23 -14.54 -0.48
N LEU A 121 -3.28 -14.24 0.28
CA LEU A 121 -3.29 -14.43 1.73
C LEU A 121 -3.20 -15.91 2.11
N ALA A 122 -3.97 -16.79 1.43
CA ALA A 122 -3.93 -18.22 1.66
C ALA A 122 -2.56 -18.83 1.32
N ALA A 123 -1.92 -18.41 0.23
CA ALA A 123 -0.59 -18.86 -0.15
C ALA A 123 0.49 -18.51 0.88
N LEU A 124 0.32 -17.42 1.62
CA LEU A 124 1.27 -16.96 2.64
C LEU A 124 0.94 -17.43 4.07
N GLU A 125 -0.22 -18.07 4.28
CA GLU A 125 -0.61 -18.59 5.59
C GLU A 125 0.42 -19.55 6.21
N PRO A 126 0.97 -20.57 5.46
CA PRO A 126 1.99 -21.44 6.04
C PRO A 126 3.27 -20.71 6.46
N VAL A 127 3.64 -19.64 5.77
CA VAL A 127 4.80 -18.82 6.12
C VAL A 127 4.55 -18.06 7.43
N ARG A 128 3.34 -17.56 7.59
CA ARG A 128 2.89 -16.86 8.80
C ARG A 128 2.86 -17.78 10.02
N GLU A 129 2.26 -18.96 9.88
CA GLU A 129 2.12 -19.92 10.97
C GLU A 129 3.44 -20.52 11.44
N GLN A 130 4.41 -20.70 10.53
CA GLN A 130 5.73 -21.26 10.84
C GLN A 130 6.73 -20.20 11.35
N ALA A 131 6.35 -18.93 11.38
CA ALA A 131 7.22 -17.87 11.88
C ALA A 131 7.42 -17.98 13.40
N GLU A 132 8.60 -17.64 13.88
CA GLU A 132 8.92 -17.59 15.32
C GLU A 132 8.00 -16.59 16.07
N SER A 133 7.59 -15.52 15.39
CA SER A 133 6.63 -14.53 15.88
C SER A 133 5.51 -14.40 14.83
N PRO A 134 4.44 -15.18 14.92
CA PRO A 134 3.28 -15.05 14.05
C PRO A 134 2.69 -13.64 14.12
N TRP A 135 2.19 -13.17 12.99
CA TRP A 135 1.54 -11.86 12.87
C TRP A 135 0.10 -12.02 12.37
N GLU A 136 -0.73 -11.03 12.64
CA GLU A 136 -2.08 -10.97 12.11
C GLU A 136 -2.12 -10.25 10.75
N VAL A 137 -3.12 -10.59 9.93
CA VAL A 137 -3.48 -9.82 8.73
C VAL A 137 -4.80 -9.11 9.02
N ARG A 138 -4.82 -7.79 8.82
CA ARG A 138 -6.00 -6.98 9.08
C ARG A 138 -6.33 -6.11 7.89
N ARG A 139 -7.60 -5.81 7.70
CA ARG A 139 -8.12 -4.96 6.63
C ARG A 139 -8.82 -3.74 7.22
N GLY A 140 -8.78 -2.62 6.51
CA GLY A 140 -9.51 -1.43 6.89
C GLY A 140 -8.95 -0.14 6.30
N GLN A 141 -9.43 0.97 6.85
CA GLN A 141 -9.00 2.30 6.42
C GLN A 141 -7.55 2.57 6.79
N MET A 142 -6.78 3.03 5.79
CA MET A 142 -5.42 3.53 5.97
C MET A 142 -5.38 5.05 5.80
N LEU A 143 -4.57 5.70 6.61
CA LEU A 143 -4.38 7.14 6.55
C LEU A 143 -2.99 7.48 6.04
N ALA A 144 -2.84 8.62 5.37
CA ALA A 144 -1.53 9.17 5.08
C ALA A 144 -1.47 10.69 5.24
N GLY A 145 -0.29 11.20 5.61
CA GLY A 145 -0.03 12.62 5.73
C GLY A 145 1.46 12.91 5.80
N ASN A 146 1.84 14.18 5.76
CA ASN A 146 3.26 14.56 5.83
C ASN A 146 3.84 14.59 7.26
N SER A 147 3.03 14.30 8.26
CA SER A 147 3.48 14.25 9.65
C SER A 147 3.72 12.80 10.09
N PHE A 148 4.90 12.54 10.66
CA PHE A 148 5.13 11.30 11.39
C PHE A 148 4.26 11.28 12.65
N VAL A 149 3.43 10.26 12.81
CA VAL A 149 2.47 10.17 13.92
C VAL A 149 3.15 9.54 15.14
N THR A 150 3.15 10.28 16.24
CA THR A 150 3.74 9.88 17.51
C THR A 150 2.77 10.20 18.67
N ALA A 151 3.18 9.95 19.90
CA ALA A 151 2.39 10.32 21.09
C ALA A 151 1.90 11.79 21.09
N HIS A 152 2.58 12.68 20.33
CA HIS A 152 2.21 14.09 20.29
C HIS A 152 0.90 14.35 19.52
N ASN A 153 0.65 13.63 18.42
CA ASN A 153 -0.47 13.88 17.52
C ASN A 153 -1.39 12.65 17.31
N VAL A 154 -1.04 11.46 17.81
CA VAL A 154 -1.82 10.23 17.63
C VAL A 154 -3.24 10.31 18.22
N LYS A 155 -3.42 11.08 19.28
CA LYS A 155 -4.74 11.22 19.92
C LYS A 155 -5.72 11.92 18.97
N ASP A 156 -5.33 13.05 18.39
CA ASP A 156 -6.14 13.79 17.41
C ASP A 156 -6.46 12.90 16.19
N THR A 157 -5.46 12.19 15.67
CA THR A 157 -5.64 11.28 14.55
C THR A 157 -6.66 10.18 14.86
N ARG A 158 -6.58 9.52 16.03
CA ARG A 158 -7.52 8.47 16.45
C ARG A 158 -8.94 8.99 16.72
N GLU A 159 -9.07 10.23 17.20
CA GLU A 159 -10.36 10.87 17.45
C GLU A 159 -11.02 11.33 16.14
N ALA A 160 -10.22 11.82 15.20
CA ALA A 160 -10.72 12.29 13.91
C ALA A 160 -11.08 11.16 12.93
N PHE A 161 -10.40 10.01 13.03
CA PHE A 161 -10.55 8.87 12.13
C PHE A 161 -10.78 7.58 12.91
N GLU A 162 -11.97 7.49 13.52
CA GLU A 162 -12.34 6.33 14.34
C GLU A 162 -12.37 5.06 13.46
N GLY A 163 -11.63 4.04 13.88
CA GLY A 163 -11.56 2.77 13.18
C GLY A 163 -10.46 2.67 12.13
N ALA A 164 -9.73 3.75 11.83
CA ALA A 164 -8.55 3.65 10.97
C ALA A 164 -7.50 2.71 11.56
N ILE A 165 -6.93 1.84 10.71
CA ILE A 165 -6.00 0.80 11.15
C ILE A 165 -4.55 1.26 11.16
N SER A 166 -4.16 2.17 10.28
CA SER A 166 -2.78 2.64 10.17
C SER A 166 -2.64 4.06 9.66
N THR A 167 -1.42 4.58 9.78
CA THR A 167 -0.99 5.83 9.14
C THR A 167 0.42 5.67 8.56
N ASP A 168 0.61 6.24 7.38
CA ASP A 168 1.91 6.34 6.70
C ASP A 168 2.10 7.72 6.05
N MET A 169 3.02 7.86 5.12
CA MET A 169 3.32 9.15 4.49
C MET A 169 3.18 9.11 2.95
N GLU A 170 2.60 8.05 2.37
CA GLU A 170 2.56 7.85 0.91
C GLU A 170 1.20 7.38 0.39
N THR A 171 0.55 6.45 1.10
CA THR A 171 -0.51 5.59 0.56
C THR A 171 -1.67 6.36 -0.03
N THR A 172 -2.21 7.36 0.69
CA THR A 172 -3.35 8.14 0.20
C THR A 172 -3.01 8.98 -1.03
N ALA A 173 -1.78 9.49 -1.14
CA ALA A 173 -1.37 10.25 -2.32
C ALA A 173 -1.28 9.36 -3.57
N ILE A 174 -0.82 8.12 -3.42
CA ILE A 174 -0.81 7.12 -4.48
C ILE A 174 -2.26 6.75 -4.86
N ALA A 175 -3.11 6.49 -3.87
CA ALA A 175 -4.53 6.18 -4.08
C ALA A 175 -5.25 7.30 -4.85
N GLN A 176 -5.02 8.57 -4.49
CA GLN A 176 -5.59 9.71 -5.21
C GLN A 176 -5.13 9.78 -6.67
N VAL A 177 -3.85 9.55 -6.94
CA VAL A 177 -3.35 9.52 -8.32
C VAL A 177 -4.01 8.37 -9.08
N CYS A 178 -4.05 7.17 -8.52
CA CYS A 178 -4.69 6.01 -9.15
C CYS A 178 -6.18 6.27 -9.42
N HIS A 179 -6.91 6.88 -8.47
CA HIS A 179 -8.28 7.31 -8.67
C HIS A 179 -8.44 8.27 -9.87
N ASN A 180 -7.56 9.27 -9.98
CA ASN A 180 -7.60 10.24 -11.07
C ASN A 180 -7.31 9.63 -12.45
N TYR A 181 -6.58 8.53 -12.50
CA TYR A 181 -6.25 7.78 -13.73
C TYR A 181 -7.12 6.54 -13.94
N GLU A 182 -8.10 6.29 -13.06
CA GLU A 182 -8.98 5.11 -13.10
C GLU A 182 -8.20 3.79 -13.11
N ILE A 183 -7.11 3.73 -12.32
CA ILE A 183 -6.24 2.56 -12.16
C ILE A 183 -6.52 1.90 -10.82
N PRO A 184 -6.75 0.58 -10.79
CA PRO A 184 -6.91 -0.17 -9.55
C PRO A 184 -5.71 0.01 -8.61
N PHE A 185 -6.00 0.14 -7.31
CA PHE A 185 -4.97 0.39 -6.30
C PHE A 185 -5.21 -0.43 -5.03
N ILE A 186 -4.13 -0.91 -4.42
CA ILE A 186 -4.15 -1.49 -3.09
C ILE A 186 -2.89 -1.13 -2.29
N GLY A 187 -3.07 -0.79 -1.02
CA GLY A 187 -2.00 -0.59 -0.05
C GLY A 187 -1.74 -1.84 0.78
N VAL A 188 -0.49 -2.26 0.86
CA VAL A 188 -0.02 -3.35 1.71
C VAL A 188 1.05 -2.81 2.64
N ARG A 189 0.79 -2.78 3.94
CA ARG A 189 1.71 -2.26 4.94
C ARG A 189 2.06 -3.32 5.98
N CYS A 190 3.27 -3.24 6.55
CA CYS A 190 3.60 -3.97 7.75
C CYS A 190 3.83 -2.97 8.89
N VAL A 191 3.27 -3.24 10.05
CA VAL A 191 3.35 -2.33 11.19
C VAL A 191 4.78 -2.25 11.71
N SER A 192 5.36 -1.06 11.69
CA SER A 192 6.70 -0.78 12.21
C SER A 192 6.71 -0.28 13.63
N ASP A 193 5.66 0.44 14.03
CA ASP A 193 5.50 1.07 15.33
C ASP A 193 4.01 1.27 15.66
N LEU A 194 3.71 1.68 16.88
CA LEU A 194 2.33 1.87 17.36
C LEU A 194 1.97 3.35 17.57
N CYS A 195 2.66 4.26 16.92
CA CYS A 195 2.46 5.71 17.06
C CYS A 195 2.54 6.20 18.52
N GLY A 196 3.25 5.46 19.36
CA GLY A 196 3.42 5.73 20.80
C GLY A 196 4.59 6.65 21.12
N PRO A 197 4.95 6.80 22.41
CA PRO A 197 6.11 7.59 22.84
C PRO A 197 7.45 7.10 22.28
N GLU A 198 7.55 5.81 21.95
CA GLU A 198 8.74 5.15 21.45
C GLU A 198 8.67 4.84 19.95
N ALA A 199 7.68 5.43 19.23
CA ALA A 199 7.43 5.13 17.82
C ALA A 199 8.67 5.30 16.92
N ASP A 200 9.50 6.29 17.18
CA ASP A 200 10.75 6.53 16.46
C ASP A 200 11.75 5.38 16.66
N GLN A 201 11.91 4.92 17.91
CA GLN A 201 12.81 3.80 18.23
C GLN A 201 12.28 2.48 17.68
N ASP A 202 10.98 2.22 17.84
CA ASP A 202 10.33 1.02 17.31
C ASP A 202 10.46 0.94 15.80
N PHE A 203 10.26 2.04 15.08
CA PHE A 203 10.46 2.12 13.64
C PHE A 203 11.87 1.71 13.24
N HIS A 204 12.89 2.31 13.85
CA HIS A 204 14.29 2.02 13.51
C HIS A 204 14.72 0.60 13.83
N LEU A 205 14.16 -0.02 14.86
CA LEU A 205 14.49 -1.38 15.25
C LEU A 205 13.79 -2.45 14.39
N SER A 206 12.64 -2.12 13.81
CA SER A 206 11.78 -3.11 13.16
C SER A 206 11.78 -3.03 11.63
N VAL A 207 12.14 -1.89 11.03
CA VAL A 207 11.99 -1.64 9.58
C VAL A 207 12.64 -2.70 8.70
N ASP A 208 13.83 -3.16 9.04
CA ASP A 208 14.57 -4.18 8.28
C ASP A 208 13.89 -5.57 8.33
N VAL A 209 13.01 -5.79 9.31
CA VAL A 209 12.25 -7.04 9.46
C VAL A 209 10.89 -6.93 8.79
N VAL A 210 10.20 -5.80 9.00
CA VAL A 210 8.80 -5.65 8.59
C VAL A 210 8.63 -5.21 7.13
N ALA A 211 9.57 -4.42 6.58
CA ALA A 211 9.49 -3.99 5.18
C ALA A 211 9.57 -5.16 4.18
N PRO A 212 10.46 -6.17 4.35
CA PRO A 212 10.44 -7.36 3.49
C PRO A 212 9.14 -8.16 3.59
N ARG A 213 8.41 -8.09 4.71
CA ARG A 213 7.14 -8.78 4.89
C ARG A 213 6.05 -8.17 4.00
N SER A 214 5.86 -6.84 4.03
CA SER A 214 4.91 -6.17 3.14
C SER A 214 5.25 -6.41 1.66
N ALA A 215 6.53 -6.37 1.29
CA ALA A 215 6.98 -6.67 -0.07
C ALA A 215 6.64 -8.10 -0.52
N ARG A 216 6.73 -9.08 0.38
CA ARG A 216 6.34 -10.47 0.08
C ARG A 216 4.85 -10.59 -0.24
N TYR A 217 3.98 -9.96 0.56
CA TYR A 217 2.54 -9.94 0.28
C TYR A 217 2.23 -9.21 -1.03
N ALA A 218 2.88 -8.09 -1.29
CA ALA A 218 2.70 -7.36 -2.54
C ALA A 218 3.12 -8.17 -3.78
N LEU A 219 4.23 -8.89 -3.71
CA LEU A 219 4.69 -9.75 -4.82
C LEU A 219 3.78 -10.98 -5.02
N GLN A 220 3.28 -11.58 -3.94
CA GLN A 220 2.33 -12.68 -4.05
C GLN A 220 1.02 -12.19 -4.68
N LEU A 221 0.49 -11.06 -4.22
CA LEU A 221 -0.71 -10.47 -4.82
C LEU A 221 -0.51 -10.15 -6.30
N ALA A 222 0.62 -9.59 -6.70
CA ALA A 222 0.93 -9.34 -8.11
C ALA A 222 0.94 -10.63 -8.95
N ALA A 223 1.41 -11.74 -8.38
CA ALA A 223 1.39 -13.05 -9.04
C ALA A 223 -0.03 -13.59 -9.22
N GLU A 224 -0.89 -13.46 -8.21
CA GLU A 224 -2.29 -13.91 -8.29
C GLU A 224 -3.11 -13.07 -9.28
N LEU A 225 -2.94 -11.75 -9.25
CA LEU A 225 -3.59 -10.84 -10.21
C LEU A 225 -3.23 -11.18 -11.67
N TRP A 226 -1.97 -11.54 -11.93
CA TRP A 226 -1.59 -12.01 -13.26
C TRP A 226 -2.29 -13.31 -13.63
N THR A 227 -2.34 -14.26 -12.71
CA THR A 227 -2.98 -15.57 -12.93
C THR A 227 -4.46 -15.40 -13.25
N GLU A 228 -5.18 -14.56 -12.51
CA GLU A 228 -6.60 -14.29 -12.77
C GLU A 228 -6.83 -13.61 -14.12
N ALA A 229 -6.04 -12.58 -14.46
CA ALA A 229 -6.13 -11.91 -15.74
C ALA A 229 -5.91 -12.87 -16.93
N GLN A 230 -5.07 -13.90 -16.78
CA GLN A 230 -4.88 -14.94 -17.80
C GLN A 230 -6.10 -15.85 -17.91
N LEU A 231 -6.73 -16.24 -16.80
CA LEU A 231 -7.93 -17.07 -16.78
C LEU A 231 -9.10 -16.35 -17.45
N GLU A 232 -9.32 -15.08 -17.13
CA GLU A 232 -10.37 -14.27 -17.78
C GLU A 232 -10.15 -14.12 -19.28
N ALA A 233 -8.90 -13.93 -19.72
CA ALA A 233 -8.59 -13.83 -21.14
C ALA A 233 -8.86 -15.16 -21.90
N LEU A 234 -8.69 -16.28 -21.23
CA LEU A 234 -9.01 -17.61 -21.79
C LEU A 234 -10.52 -17.86 -21.87
N ASP A 235 -11.28 -17.44 -20.85
CA ASP A 235 -12.75 -17.59 -20.82
C ASP A 235 -13.44 -16.71 -21.88
N LEU A 236 -12.87 -15.53 -22.17
CA LEU A 236 -13.36 -14.65 -23.23
C LEU A 236 -13.04 -15.15 -24.65
N ALA A 237 -12.13 -16.11 -24.78
CA ALA A 237 -11.71 -16.68 -26.07
C ALA A 237 -12.50 -17.94 -26.47
N LEU A 238 -13.35 -18.46 -25.58
CA LEU A 238 -14.23 -19.63 -25.80
C LEU A 238 -15.66 -19.20 -26.09
#